data_ca6b1e9bf04c2ed9770b684918d3b2df
#
_entry.id   ca6b1e9bf04c2ed9770b684918d3b2df
#
_cell.length_a   1.000
_cell.length_b   1.000
_cell.length_c   1.000
_cell.angle_alpha   90.00
_cell.angle_beta   90.00
_cell.angle_gamma   90.00
#
_symmetry.space_group_name_H-M   'P 1'
#
loop_
_entity.id
_entity.type
_entity.pdbx_description
1 polymer ?
#
loop_
_entity_poly.entity_id
_entity_poly.type
_entity_poly.pdbx_seq_one_letter_code
_entity_poly.pdbx_strand_id
1 'polypeptide(L)'
;MEISTLQIIAIFIFSCIAGMGSVLDEFQTHRPLIACTVIGLILGDLKTGVMLGGTLELIALGWMNVGAAQSPDSALASIISAILVIVGHQSIATGIAIALPVAAAGQVLTVFARTITVVFQHAADKAAEEARFRTIDLLHVSALGVQALRVAIPALVVSLFVSADMVSSMLSAIPEFVTRGLQIAGGFIVVVGYAMVLRMMGVKYLMPFFFLGLDRKS
;
A
#
# COMPACT_ATOMS: atom_id res chain seq x y z
N MET A 1 -0.06 21.34 -8.93
CA MET A 1 -0.04 20.58 -10.19
C MET A 1 -1.40 19.94 -10.35
N GLU A 2 -2.08 20.12 -11.47
CA GLU A 2 -3.36 19.44 -11.73
C GLU A 2 -3.07 18.10 -12.41
N ILE A 3 -3.74 17.06 -11.96
CA ILE A 3 -3.59 15.72 -12.54
C ILE A 3 -4.41 15.66 -13.85
N SER A 4 -3.78 15.29 -14.95
CA SER A 4 -4.47 15.13 -16.22
C SER A 4 -5.40 13.92 -16.21
N THR A 5 -6.43 13.93 -17.04
CA THR A 5 -7.36 12.80 -17.17
C THR A 5 -6.65 11.48 -17.51
N LEU A 6 -5.61 11.55 -18.34
CA LEU A 6 -4.81 10.37 -18.68
C LEU A 6 -4.07 9.80 -17.47
N GLN A 7 -3.51 10.67 -16.63
CA GLN A 7 -2.84 10.26 -15.39
C GLN A 7 -3.84 9.64 -14.40
N ILE A 8 -5.06 10.20 -14.26
CA ILE A 8 -6.11 9.63 -13.41
C ILE A 8 -6.48 8.21 -13.87
N ILE A 9 -6.64 8.01 -15.18
CA ILE A 9 -6.93 6.67 -15.73
C ILE A 9 -5.76 5.72 -15.45
N ALA A 10 -4.52 6.16 -15.65
CA ALA A 10 -3.33 5.34 -15.38
C ALA A 10 -3.21 4.98 -13.89
N ILE A 11 -3.47 5.94 -12.99
CA ILE A 11 -3.50 5.69 -11.54
C ILE A 11 -4.59 4.67 -11.19
N PHE A 12 -5.80 4.81 -11.75
CA PHE A 12 -6.89 3.86 -11.50
C PHE A 12 -6.54 2.44 -11.94
N ILE A 13 -6.02 2.28 -13.18
CA ILE A 13 -5.62 0.96 -13.69
C ILE A 13 -4.52 0.36 -12.83
N PHE A 14 -3.50 1.14 -12.49
CA PHE A 14 -2.42 0.66 -11.64
C PHE A 14 -2.91 0.30 -10.23
N SER A 15 -3.83 1.08 -9.67
CA SER A 15 -4.45 0.81 -8.36
C SER A 15 -5.25 -0.50 -8.36
N CYS A 16 -5.93 -0.83 -9.47
CA CYS A 16 -6.55 -2.14 -9.64
C CYS A 16 -5.50 -3.27 -9.60
N ILE A 17 -4.40 -3.11 -10.33
CA ILE A 17 -3.31 -4.10 -10.37
C ILE A 17 -2.68 -4.26 -8.98
N ALA A 18 -2.39 -3.16 -8.29
CA ALA A 18 -1.81 -3.19 -6.95
C ALA A 18 -2.76 -3.82 -5.91
N GLY A 19 -4.07 -3.55 -6.02
CA GLY A 19 -5.09 -4.16 -5.17
C GLY A 19 -5.17 -5.68 -5.35
N MET A 20 -5.13 -6.16 -6.59
CA MET A 20 -5.04 -7.60 -6.90
C MET A 20 -3.70 -8.18 -6.47
N GLY A 21 -2.61 -7.45 -6.65
CA GLY A 21 -1.26 -7.86 -6.28
C GLY A 21 -1.10 -8.20 -4.80
N SER A 22 -1.91 -7.58 -3.93
CA SER A 22 -1.92 -7.90 -2.49
C SER A 22 -2.47 -9.30 -2.16
N VAL A 23 -3.13 -9.95 -3.11
CA VAL A 23 -3.68 -11.32 -2.98
C VAL A 23 -2.90 -12.31 -3.84
N LEU A 24 -2.54 -11.92 -5.07
CA LEU A 24 -1.76 -12.75 -5.99
C LEU A 24 -0.29 -12.86 -5.60
N ASP A 25 0.25 -11.83 -4.98
CA ASP A 25 1.59 -11.69 -4.37
C ASP A 25 2.80 -12.02 -5.28
N GLU A 26 2.57 -12.43 -6.52
CA GLU A 26 3.63 -12.89 -7.42
C GLU A 26 4.53 -11.75 -7.91
N PHE A 27 3.93 -10.62 -8.33
CA PHE A 27 4.66 -9.48 -8.90
C PHE A 27 4.96 -8.37 -7.89
N GLN A 28 4.53 -8.51 -6.64
CA GLN A 28 4.76 -7.57 -5.55
C GLN A 28 4.33 -6.12 -5.87
N THR A 29 3.37 -5.92 -6.77
CA THR A 29 2.90 -4.61 -7.23
C THR A 29 2.26 -3.76 -6.14
N HIS A 30 1.84 -4.41 -5.04
CA HIS A 30 1.31 -3.77 -3.84
C HIS A 30 2.40 -3.24 -2.89
N ARG A 31 3.67 -3.60 -3.13
CA ARG A 31 4.79 -3.19 -2.27
C ARG A 31 5.09 -1.70 -2.45
N PRO A 32 5.41 -0.98 -1.36
CA PRO A 32 5.61 0.46 -1.39
C PRO A 32 6.64 0.93 -2.41
N LEU A 33 7.78 0.23 -2.52
CA LEU A 33 8.82 0.59 -3.47
C LEU A 33 8.30 0.60 -4.91
N ILE A 34 7.52 -0.41 -5.29
CA ILE A 34 6.96 -0.52 -6.64
C ILE A 34 5.81 0.48 -6.81
N ALA A 35 4.86 0.50 -5.88
CA ALA A 35 3.66 1.31 -5.98
C ALA A 35 3.97 2.82 -6.04
N CYS A 36 4.80 3.34 -5.13
CA CYS A 36 5.20 4.76 -5.14
C CYS A 36 6.02 5.11 -6.38
N THR A 37 6.89 4.20 -6.85
CA THR A 37 7.71 4.43 -8.05
C THR A 37 6.82 4.55 -9.30
N VAL A 38 5.83 3.67 -9.46
CA VAL A 38 4.91 3.73 -10.61
C VAL A 38 4.03 4.99 -10.54
N ILE A 39 3.51 5.35 -9.37
CA ILE A 39 2.77 6.62 -9.22
C ILE A 39 3.67 7.82 -9.51
N GLY A 40 4.92 7.81 -9.03
CA GLY A 40 5.92 8.85 -9.35
C GLY A 40 6.18 8.97 -10.85
N LEU A 41 6.26 7.85 -11.56
CA LEU A 41 6.41 7.82 -13.02
C LEU A 41 5.19 8.42 -13.72
N ILE A 42 3.98 8.03 -13.31
CA ILE A 42 2.72 8.53 -13.89
C ILE A 42 2.57 10.04 -13.67
N LEU A 43 2.93 10.53 -12.50
CA LEU A 43 2.82 11.96 -12.13
C LEU A 43 4.03 12.80 -12.58
N GLY A 44 5.11 12.18 -13.08
CA GLY A 44 6.29 12.89 -13.61
C GLY A 44 7.34 13.26 -12.55
N ASP A 45 7.25 12.72 -11.34
CA ASP A 45 8.27 12.88 -10.28
C ASP A 45 8.73 11.50 -9.76
N LEU A 46 9.49 10.83 -10.62
CA LEU A 46 10.04 9.51 -10.31
C LEU A 46 10.96 9.53 -9.08
N LYS A 47 11.73 10.61 -8.90
CA LYS A 47 12.67 10.73 -7.78
C LYS A 47 11.94 10.68 -6.44
N THR A 48 10.91 11.50 -6.29
CA THR A 48 10.08 11.51 -5.07
C THR A 48 9.39 10.15 -4.88
N GLY A 49 8.87 9.55 -5.96
CA GLY A 49 8.25 8.21 -5.91
C GLY A 49 9.19 7.14 -5.37
N VAL A 50 10.42 7.06 -5.92
CA VAL A 50 11.44 6.08 -5.48
C VAL A 50 11.86 6.32 -4.03
N MET A 51 12.13 7.57 -3.65
CA MET A 51 12.57 7.91 -2.28
C MET A 51 11.50 7.60 -1.25
N LEU A 52 10.25 7.98 -1.51
CA LEU A 52 9.11 7.69 -0.64
C LEU A 52 8.87 6.18 -0.56
N GLY A 53 8.84 5.51 -1.71
CA GLY A 53 8.63 4.07 -1.81
C GLY A 53 9.69 3.27 -1.07
N GLY A 54 10.97 3.60 -1.24
CA GLY A 54 12.06 2.95 -0.52
C GLY A 54 11.97 3.12 1.00
N THR A 55 11.60 4.32 1.47
CA THR A 55 11.43 4.56 2.90
C THR A 55 10.21 3.80 3.46
N LEU A 56 9.08 3.84 2.77
CA LEU A 56 7.88 3.09 3.17
C LEU A 56 8.10 1.58 3.09
N GLU A 57 8.91 1.09 2.14
CA GLU A 57 9.27 -0.31 2.04
C GLU A 57 9.99 -0.81 3.29
N LEU A 58 10.93 -0.02 3.81
CA LEU A 58 11.63 -0.34 5.07
C LEU A 58 10.67 -0.39 6.26
N ILE A 59 9.66 0.48 6.29
CA ILE A 59 8.62 0.47 7.32
C ILE A 59 7.73 -0.77 7.17
N ALA A 60 7.39 -1.12 5.93
CA ALA A 60 6.49 -2.23 5.61
C ALA A 60 7.15 -3.62 5.68
N LEU A 61 8.46 -3.73 5.94
CA LEU A 61 9.15 -5.02 6.08
C LEU A 61 8.52 -5.94 7.14
N GLY A 62 7.98 -5.35 8.21
CA GLY A 62 7.28 -6.09 9.25
C GLY A 62 5.77 -6.27 9.02
N TRP A 63 5.22 -5.75 7.94
CA TRP A 63 3.80 -5.82 7.64
C TRP A 63 3.46 -7.13 6.94
N MET A 64 3.02 -8.08 7.70
CA MET A 64 2.61 -9.39 7.18
C MET A 64 1.33 -9.86 7.84
N ASN A 65 0.54 -10.60 7.10
CA ASN A 65 -0.65 -11.24 7.63
C ASN A 65 -0.24 -12.46 8.48
N VAL A 66 -0.75 -12.56 9.69
CA VAL A 66 -0.50 -13.70 10.58
C VAL A 66 -1.83 -14.29 11.01
N GLY A 67 -2.22 -15.38 10.40
CA GLY A 67 -3.53 -16.01 10.63
C GLY A 67 -4.67 -15.05 10.25
N ALA A 68 -5.58 -14.79 11.18
CA ALA A 68 -6.70 -13.86 11.00
C ALA A 68 -6.29 -12.38 11.12
N ALA A 69 -5.11 -12.09 11.70
CA ALA A 69 -4.63 -10.73 11.84
C ALA A 69 -4.15 -10.19 10.50
N GLN A 70 -4.75 -9.06 10.10
CA GLN A 70 -4.42 -8.37 8.86
C GLN A 70 -3.33 -7.34 9.11
N SER A 71 -2.37 -7.26 8.21
CA SER A 71 -1.41 -6.16 8.18
C SER A 71 -2.08 -4.86 7.68
N PRO A 72 -1.48 -3.69 7.99
CA PRO A 72 -1.86 -2.44 7.35
C PRO A 72 -1.77 -2.54 5.83
N ASP A 73 -2.65 -1.82 5.11
CA ASP A 73 -2.70 -1.88 3.64
C ASP A 73 -1.57 -1.08 3.00
N SER A 74 -0.53 -1.77 2.57
CA SER A 74 0.65 -1.15 1.95
C SER A 74 0.33 -0.56 0.57
N ALA A 75 -0.54 -1.18 -0.23
CA ALA A 75 -0.90 -0.70 -1.56
C ALA A 75 -1.60 0.66 -1.48
N LEU A 76 -2.65 0.74 -0.67
CA LEU A 76 -3.42 1.97 -0.50
C LEU A 76 -2.57 3.10 0.10
N ALA A 77 -1.80 2.78 1.15
CA ALA A 77 -0.91 3.73 1.79
C ALA A 77 0.11 4.32 0.81
N SER A 78 0.74 3.48 0.01
CA SER A 78 1.77 3.88 -0.95
C SER A 78 1.20 4.76 -2.07
N ILE A 79 0.08 4.35 -2.66
CA ILE A 79 -0.53 5.07 -3.77
C ILE A 79 -1.02 6.45 -3.31
N ILE A 80 -1.79 6.49 -2.22
CA ILE A 80 -2.36 7.76 -1.72
C ILE A 80 -1.26 8.69 -1.23
N SER A 81 -0.29 8.21 -0.46
CA SER A 81 0.79 9.06 0.03
C SER A 81 1.65 9.60 -1.12
N ALA A 82 1.93 8.81 -2.15
CA ALA A 82 2.67 9.26 -3.32
C ALA A 82 1.90 10.35 -4.09
N ILE A 83 0.60 10.19 -4.30
CA ILE A 83 -0.23 11.21 -4.95
C ILE A 83 -0.20 12.51 -4.14
N LEU A 84 -0.44 12.44 -2.84
CA LEU A 84 -0.51 13.62 -1.97
C LEU A 84 0.84 14.34 -1.85
N VAL A 85 1.94 13.60 -1.78
CA VAL A 85 3.30 14.17 -1.70
C VAL A 85 3.67 14.85 -3.01
N ILE A 86 3.46 14.21 -4.14
CA ILE A 86 3.88 14.72 -5.45
C ILE A 86 3.01 15.91 -5.86
N VAL A 87 1.69 15.78 -5.77
CA VAL A 87 0.76 16.86 -6.17
C VAL A 87 0.84 18.04 -5.20
N GLY A 88 0.96 17.76 -3.91
CA GLY A 88 1.07 18.77 -2.86
C GLY A 88 2.48 19.34 -2.67
N HIS A 89 3.49 18.90 -3.43
CA HIS A 89 4.90 19.27 -3.28
C HIS A 89 5.40 19.15 -1.83
N GLN A 90 5.03 18.06 -1.17
CA GLN A 90 5.32 17.82 0.24
C GLN A 90 6.64 17.07 0.45
N SER A 91 7.15 17.09 1.68
CA SER A 91 8.34 16.34 2.05
C SER A 91 8.07 14.83 2.15
N ILE A 92 9.12 14.02 2.01
CA ILE A 92 9.05 12.57 2.25
C ILE A 92 8.55 12.24 3.66
N ALA A 93 8.98 13.03 4.67
CA ALA A 93 8.53 12.87 6.04
C ALA A 93 7.01 13.07 6.19
N THR A 94 6.44 14.04 5.47
CA THR A 94 4.99 14.24 5.39
C THR A 94 4.30 13.04 4.75
N GLY A 95 4.88 12.49 3.68
CA GLY A 95 4.37 11.28 3.03
C GLY A 95 4.29 10.08 3.96
N ILE A 96 5.31 9.87 4.79
CA ILE A 96 5.31 8.81 5.80
C ILE A 96 4.22 9.07 6.85
N ALA A 97 4.08 10.29 7.32
CA ALA A 97 3.06 10.67 8.28
C ALA A 97 1.63 10.41 7.78
N ILE A 98 1.40 10.63 6.47
CA ILE A 98 0.11 10.34 5.81
C ILE A 98 -0.07 8.84 5.59
N ALA A 99 0.99 8.13 5.18
CA ALA A 99 0.92 6.72 4.81
C ALA A 99 0.43 5.84 5.96
N LEU A 100 0.84 6.11 7.20
CA LEU A 100 0.47 5.29 8.36
C LEU A 100 -1.04 5.30 8.68
N PRO A 101 -1.71 6.45 8.79
CA PRO A 101 -3.16 6.49 8.96
C PRO A 101 -3.92 5.88 7.76
N VAL A 102 -3.44 6.12 6.55
CA VAL A 102 -4.04 5.57 5.34
C VAL A 102 -3.90 4.05 5.31
N ALA A 103 -2.76 3.51 5.72
CA ALA A 103 -2.55 2.06 5.84
C ALA A 103 -3.55 1.43 6.83
N ALA A 104 -3.77 2.08 7.97
CA ALA A 104 -4.74 1.62 8.97
C ALA A 104 -6.18 1.70 8.45
N ALA A 105 -6.55 2.78 7.75
CA ALA A 105 -7.86 2.89 7.10
C ALA A 105 -8.02 1.82 6.00
N GLY A 106 -6.98 1.57 5.22
CA GLY A 106 -6.94 0.52 4.20
C GLY A 106 -7.10 -0.88 4.79
N GLN A 107 -6.57 -1.12 5.98
CA GLN A 107 -6.79 -2.38 6.70
C GLN A 107 -8.27 -2.63 6.97
N VAL A 108 -9.03 -1.60 7.36
CA VAL A 108 -10.49 -1.71 7.55
C VAL A 108 -11.19 -2.08 6.24
N LEU A 109 -10.79 -1.43 5.13
CA LEU A 109 -11.32 -1.77 3.80
C LEU A 109 -10.96 -3.21 3.39
N THR A 110 -9.77 -3.69 3.76
CA THR A 110 -9.34 -5.07 3.52
C THR A 110 -10.24 -6.06 4.25
N VAL A 111 -10.55 -5.81 5.53
CA VAL A 111 -11.47 -6.64 6.31
C VAL A 111 -12.87 -6.64 5.69
N PHE A 112 -13.35 -5.47 5.27
CA PHE A 112 -14.65 -5.34 4.60
C PHE A 112 -14.70 -6.10 3.26
N ALA A 113 -13.68 -5.97 2.43
CA ALA A 113 -13.57 -6.71 1.16
C ALA A 113 -13.55 -8.23 1.38
N ARG A 114 -12.86 -8.72 2.42
CA ARG A 114 -12.87 -10.13 2.80
C ARG A 114 -14.26 -10.60 3.23
N THR A 115 -15.00 -9.79 3.97
CA THR A 115 -16.39 -10.11 4.34
C THR A 115 -17.27 -10.25 3.10
N ILE A 116 -17.11 -9.37 2.10
CA ILE A 116 -17.81 -9.49 0.82
C ILE A 116 -17.44 -10.78 0.09
N THR A 117 -16.15 -11.14 0.07
CA THR A 117 -15.70 -12.35 -0.64
C THR A 117 -16.22 -13.65 -0.04
N VAL A 118 -16.65 -13.67 1.21
CA VAL A 118 -17.36 -14.83 1.82
C VAL A 118 -18.65 -15.16 1.06
N VAL A 119 -19.37 -14.15 0.56
CA VAL A 119 -20.57 -14.37 -0.25
C VAL A 119 -20.24 -15.11 -1.55
N PHE A 120 -19.13 -14.73 -2.20
CA PHE A 120 -18.66 -15.44 -3.39
C PHE A 120 -18.23 -16.87 -3.09
N GLN A 121 -17.64 -17.12 -1.92
CA GLN A 121 -17.25 -18.46 -1.47
C GLN A 121 -18.46 -19.36 -1.33
N HIS A 122 -19.52 -18.93 -0.62
CA HIS A 122 -20.75 -19.71 -0.49
C HIS A 122 -21.45 -19.95 -1.83
N ALA A 123 -21.41 -18.97 -2.73
CA ALA A 123 -21.97 -19.13 -4.07
C ALA A 123 -21.15 -20.14 -4.90
N ALA A 124 -19.82 -20.17 -4.71
CA ALA A 124 -18.93 -21.15 -5.37
C ALA A 124 -19.14 -22.57 -4.84
N ASP A 125 -19.36 -22.75 -3.52
CA ASP A 125 -19.68 -24.04 -2.92
C ASP A 125 -20.97 -24.62 -3.55
N LYS A 126 -22.03 -23.80 -3.65
CA LYS A 126 -23.27 -24.22 -4.31
C LYS A 126 -23.07 -24.54 -5.80
N ALA A 127 -22.26 -23.75 -6.51
CA ALA A 127 -21.95 -24.01 -7.89
C ALA A 127 -21.14 -25.31 -8.09
N ALA A 128 -20.31 -25.67 -7.10
CA ALA A 128 -19.56 -26.92 -7.09
C ALA A 128 -20.49 -28.14 -6.91
N GLU A 129 -21.46 -28.08 -5.98
CA GLU A 129 -22.48 -29.11 -5.77
C GLU A 129 -23.29 -29.38 -7.06
N GLU A 130 -23.54 -28.31 -7.85
CA GLU A 130 -24.27 -28.39 -9.11
C GLU A 130 -23.36 -28.64 -10.33
N ALA A 131 -22.05 -28.90 -10.13
CA ALA A 131 -21.03 -29.10 -11.18
C ALA A 131 -20.96 -27.97 -12.23
N ARG A 132 -21.24 -26.72 -11.82
CA ARG A 132 -21.22 -25.52 -12.68
C ARG A 132 -19.85 -24.87 -12.69
N PHE A 133 -18.87 -25.46 -13.32
CA PHE A 133 -17.47 -25.01 -13.31
C PHE A 133 -17.27 -23.58 -13.81
N ARG A 134 -17.95 -23.17 -14.89
CA ARG A 134 -17.87 -21.78 -15.39
C ARG A 134 -18.34 -20.74 -14.36
N THR A 135 -19.31 -21.10 -13.53
CA THR A 135 -19.79 -20.21 -12.47
C THR A 135 -18.73 -20.06 -11.38
N ILE A 136 -18.00 -21.12 -11.06
CA ILE A 136 -16.89 -21.09 -10.09
C ILE A 136 -15.78 -20.15 -10.58
N ASP A 137 -15.37 -20.29 -11.84
CA ASP A 137 -14.35 -19.42 -12.44
C ASP A 137 -14.79 -17.96 -12.43
N LEU A 138 -16.04 -17.67 -12.80
CA LEU A 138 -16.57 -16.30 -12.80
C LEU A 138 -16.59 -15.69 -11.38
N LEU A 139 -17.01 -16.47 -10.38
CA LEU A 139 -17.03 -16.02 -8.98
C LEU A 139 -15.62 -15.74 -8.48
N HIS A 140 -14.64 -16.58 -8.85
CA HIS A 140 -13.25 -16.39 -8.49
C HIS A 140 -12.69 -15.07 -9.06
N VAL A 141 -12.90 -14.83 -10.36
CA VAL A 141 -12.47 -13.57 -11.00
C VAL A 141 -13.22 -12.36 -10.42
N SER A 142 -14.50 -12.50 -10.11
CA SER A 142 -15.29 -11.42 -9.48
C SER A 142 -14.78 -11.08 -8.08
N ALA A 143 -14.40 -12.08 -7.30
CA ALA A 143 -13.79 -11.86 -5.97
C ALA A 143 -12.45 -11.12 -6.07
N LEU A 144 -11.65 -11.42 -7.10
CA LEU A 144 -10.43 -10.69 -7.40
C LEU A 144 -10.72 -9.22 -7.77
N GLY A 145 -11.81 -8.97 -8.51
CA GLY A 145 -12.31 -7.62 -8.82
C GLY A 145 -12.64 -6.79 -7.57
N VAL A 146 -13.18 -7.41 -6.53
CA VAL A 146 -13.41 -6.73 -5.23
C VAL A 146 -12.09 -6.25 -4.62
N GLN A 147 -11.03 -7.03 -4.71
CA GLN A 147 -9.72 -6.64 -4.21
C GLN A 147 -9.10 -5.50 -5.04
N ALA A 148 -9.31 -5.51 -6.35
CA ALA A 148 -8.91 -4.42 -7.23
C ALA A 148 -9.59 -3.09 -6.85
N LEU A 149 -10.91 -3.12 -6.73
CA LEU A 149 -11.73 -1.93 -6.44
C LEU A 149 -11.49 -1.37 -5.04
N ARG A 150 -11.14 -2.20 -4.07
CA ARG A 150 -10.79 -1.79 -2.70
C ARG A 150 -9.69 -0.72 -2.66
N VAL A 151 -8.70 -0.83 -3.53
CA VAL A 151 -7.59 0.14 -3.65
C VAL A 151 -7.92 1.21 -4.70
N ALA A 152 -8.50 0.82 -5.81
CA ALA A 152 -8.72 1.70 -6.95
C ALA A 152 -9.77 2.79 -6.67
N ILE A 153 -10.85 2.49 -5.93
CA ILE A 153 -11.87 3.49 -5.62
C ILE A 153 -11.32 4.62 -4.74
N PRO A 154 -10.68 4.37 -3.59
CA PRO A 154 -10.10 5.45 -2.80
C PRO A 154 -9.00 6.22 -3.55
N ALA A 155 -8.16 5.53 -4.33
CA ALA A 155 -7.12 6.18 -5.14
C ALA A 155 -7.73 7.09 -6.21
N LEU A 156 -8.82 6.67 -6.86
CA LEU A 156 -9.56 7.48 -7.82
C LEU A 156 -10.16 8.72 -7.15
N VAL A 157 -10.82 8.54 -6.02
CA VAL A 157 -11.43 9.67 -5.27
C VAL A 157 -10.35 10.69 -4.90
N VAL A 158 -9.22 10.25 -4.36
CA VAL A 158 -8.11 11.15 -4.03
C VAL A 158 -7.60 11.84 -5.30
N SER A 159 -7.38 11.12 -6.40
CA SER A 159 -6.87 11.67 -7.65
C SER A 159 -7.79 12.72 -8.28
N LEU A 160 -9.10 12.60 -8.10
CA LEU A 160 -10.09 13.54 -8.63
C LEU A 160 -10.18 14.84 -7.82
N PHE A 161 -10.00 14.76 -6.52
CA PHE A 161 -10.22 15.90 -5.61
C PHE A 161 -8.92 16.52 -5.10
N VAL A 162 -7.77 15.87 -5.26
CA VAL A 162 -6.50 16.38 -4.74
C VAL A 162 -6.07 17.63 -5.50
N SER A 163 -5.77 18.69 -4.73
CA SER A 163 -5.07 19.88 -5.20
C SER A 163 -3.98 20.26 -4.20
N ALA A 164 -2.97 21.03 -4.64
CA ALA A 164 -1.90 21.50 -3.77
C ALA A 164 -2.44 22.29 -2.58
N ASP A 165 -3.46 23.12 -2.82
CA ASP A 165 -4.09 23.94 -1.77
C ASP A 165 -4.87 23.08 -0.78
N MET A 166 -5.55 22.02 -1.23
CA MET A 166 -6.24 21.08 -0.36
C MET A 166 -5.25 20.31 0.52
N VAL A 167 -4.15 19.85 -0.04
CA VAL A 167 -3.11 19.14 0.74
C VAL A 167 -2.50 20.04 1.78
N SER A 168 -2.15 21.28 1.42
CA SER A 168 -1.60 22.27 2.37
C SER A 168 -2.60 22.62 3.48
N SER A 169 -3.89 22.77 3.14
CA SER A 169 -4.96 23.04 4.12
C SER A 169 -5.18 21.86 5.06
N MET A 170 -5.16 20.64 4.55
CA MET A 170 -5.25 19.43 5.39
C MET A 170 -4.07 19.33 6.36
N LEU A 171 -2.86 19.61 5.90
CA LEU A 171 -1.66 19.56 6.73
C LEU A 171 -1.63 20.66 7.78
N SER A 172 -2.09 21.88 7.44
CA SER A 172 -2.20 22.97 8.40
C SER A 172 -3.25 22.73 9.49
N ALA A 173 -4.25 21.89 9.24
CA ALA A 173 -5.22 21.47 10.24
C ALA A 173 -4.66 20.43 11.23
N ILE A 174 -3.54 19.78 10.91
CA ILE A 174 -2.87 18.83 11.81
C ILE A 174 -1.95 19.62 12.76
N PRO A 175 -2.15 19.54 14.09
CA PRO A 175 -1.27 20.20 15.04
C PRO A 175 0.19 19.79 14.86
N GLU A 176 1.12 20.76 14.99
CA GLU A 176 2.56 20.52 14.76
C GLU A 176 3.12 19.38 15.61
N PHE A 177 2.66 19.23 16.86
CA PHE A 177 3.11 18.13 17.73
C PHE A 177 2.75 16.75 17.19
N VAL A 178 1.61 16.62 16.47
CA VAL A 178 1.19 15.36 15.83
C VAL A 178 2.10 15.07 14.64
N THR A 179 2.32 16.05 13.76
CA THR A 179 3.20 15.91 12.60
C THR A 179 4.62 15.55 13.03
N ARG A 180 5.14 16.23 14.06
CA ARG A 180 6.46 15.96 14.63
C ARG A 180 6.53 14.56 15.28
N GLY A 181 5.47 14.17 16.01
CA GLY A 181 5.34 12.83 16.59
C GLY A 181 5.34 11.74 15.52
N LEU A 182 4.60 11.92 14.45
CA LEU A 182 4.54 10.97 13.32
C LEU A 182 5.89 10.88 12.57
N GLN A 183 6.61 11.99 12.41
CA GLN A 183 7.96 11.99 11.82
C GLN A 183 8.95 11.19 12.68
N ILE A 184 8.94 11.39 14.00
CA ILE A 184 9.77 10.65 14.94
C ILE A 184 9.38 9.17 14.94
N ALA A 185 8.08 8.87 15.04
CA ALA A 185 7.56 7.52 14.97
C ALA A 185 7.95 6.82 13.66
N GLY A 186 7.86 7.52 12.51
CA GLY A 186 8.27 7.01 11.20
C GLY A 186 9.74 6.57 11.18
N GLY A 187 10.64 7.34 11.81
CA GLY A 187 12.05 6.96 11.97
C GLY A 187 12.25 5.69 12.81
N PHE A 188 11.51 5.55 13.91
CA PHE A 188 11.58 4.37 14.78
C PHE A 188 10.91 3.13 14.15
N ILE A 189 9.85 3.29 13.38
CA ILE A 189 9.14 2.16 12.74
C ILE A 189 10.06 1.43 11.76
N VAL A 190 10.98 2.12 11.08
CA VAL A 190 12.00 1.48 10.24
C VAL A 190 12.84 0.49 11.07
N VAL A 191 13.27 0.89 12.27
CA VAL A 191 14.02 0.03 13.18
C VAL A 191 13.17 -1.16 13.65
N VAL A 192 11.89 -0.93 13.94
CA VAL A 192 10.95 -2.00 14.29
C VAL A 192 10.76 -2.98 13.13
N GLY A 193 10.64 -2.49 11.89
CA GLY A 193 10.59 -3.33 10.68
C GLY A 193 11.83 -4.25 10.57
N TYR A 194 13.02 -3.69 10.73
CA TYR A 194 14.26 -4.49 10.78
C TYR A 194 14.27 -5.52 11.92
N ALA A 195 13.86 -5.13 13.12
CA ALA A 195 13.79 -6.03 14.26
C ALA A 195 12.81 -7.20 14.02
N MET A 196 11.67 -6.94 13.35
CA MET A 196 10.70 -7.96 12.96
C MET A 196 11.32 -8.96 11.97
N VAL A 197 12.01 -8.48 10.93
CA VAL A 197 12.71 -9.33 9.96
C VAL A 197 13.76 -10.19 10.66
N LEU A 198 14.59 -9.59 11.53
CA LEU A 198 15.59 -10.31 12.30
C LEU A 198 14.99 -11.41 13.20
N ARG A 199 13.84 -11.14 13.81
CA ARG A 199 13.13 -12.11 14.65
C ARG A 199 12.58 -13.30 13.85
N MET A 200 12.18 -13.08 12.60
CA MET A 200 11.65 -14.12 11.71
C MET A 200 12.76 -15.02 11.12
N MET A 201 13.94 -14.44 10.90
CA MET A 201 15.10 -15.17 10.41
C MET A 201 15.68 -15.97 11.55
N GLY A 202 15.46 -17.25 11.72
CA GLY A 202 16.00 -18.13 12.77
C GLY A 202 17.44 -17.78 13.19
N VAL A 203 17.53 -16.83 14.08
CA VAL A 203 18.58 -15.82 14.32
C VAL A 203 20.00 -16.39 14.53
N LYS A 204 20.13 -17.61 15.08
CA LYS A 204 21.48 -18.12 15.48
C LYS A 204 22.42 -18.38 14.29
N TYR A 205 21.89 -18.77 13.13
CA TYR A 205 22.70 -19.18 11.99
C TYR A 205 22.76 -18.17 10.86
N LEU A 206 21.77 -17.32 10.71
CA LEU A 206 21.66 -16.37 9.60
C LEU A 206 22.13 -14.95 9.93
N MET A 207 22.24 -14.59 11.22
CA MET A 207 22.73 -13.29 11.68
C MET A 207 24.12 -12.90 11.13
N PRO A 208 25.13 -13.77 11.13
CA PRO A 208 26.45 -13.42 10.60
C PRO A 208 26.38 -13.04 9.11
N PHE A 209 25.58 -13.74 8.32
CA PHE A 209 25.40 -13.46 6.89
C PHE A 209 24.64 -12.17 6.64
N PHE A 210 23.65 -11.85 7.49
CA PHE A 210 22.94 -10.59 7.43
C PHE A 210 23.86 -9.40 7.69
N PHE A 211 24.69 -9.45 8.75
CA PHE A 211 25.64 -8.38 9.05
C PHE A 211 26.75 -8.27 8.00
N LEU A 212 27.24 -9.37 7.48
CA LEU A 212 28.21 -9.37 6.38
C LEU A 212 27.64 -8.76 5.10
N GLY A 213 26.32 -8.90 4.85
CA GLY A 213 25.63 -8.26 3.74
C GLY A 213 25.47 -6.76 3.91
N LEU A 214 25.30 -6.27 5.16
CA LEU A 214 25.22 -4.85 5.47
C LEU A 214 26.56 -4.13 5.39
N ASP A 215 27.65 -4.81 5.71
CA ASP A 215 29.01 -4.24 5.73
C ASP A 215 29.64 -4.12 4.33
N ARG A 216 29.00 -4.64 3.30
CA ARG A 216 29.47 -4.58 1.90
C ARG A 216 29.14 -3.24 1.25
N LYS A 217 29.40 -2.12 1.94
CA LYS A 217 29.47 -0.76 1.39
C LYS A 217 30.91 -0.27 1.52
N SER A 218 31.71 -0.71 0.61
CA SER A 218 32.93 0.00 0.24
C SER A 218 33.08 -0.04 -1.27
#